data_0c170d4a6cb245494c842c8415eee7f0
#
_entry.id   0c170d4a6cb245494c842c8415eee7f0
#
_cell.length_a   1.000
_cell.length_b   1.000
_cell.length_c   1.000
_cell.angle_alpha   90.00
_cell.angle_beta   90.00
_cell.angle_gamma   90.00
#
_symmetry.space_group_name_H-M   'P 1'
#
loop_
_entity.id
_entity.type
_entity.pdbx_description
1 polymer ?
#
loop_
_entity_poly.entity_id
_entity_poly.type
_entity_poly.pdbx_seq_one_letter_code
_entity_poly.pdbx_strand_id
1 'polypeptide(L)'
;MCIRDRARTTKAYVAELNGQVLGVILGSLRSDITGRQRTRHMLRRHCLTLPLLASHEGRHGLLAQLAILQADEALKHDAGKEYEAEVVLFVVSPAARGMGVGRRLFNHMLGVFHDAGLREYFLFTDSTCDVGFYDHRGLIRKAERDDRNDGSSRPNPTDSSSSGLTVGTTSLLADDEPMSYFLYEGRC
;
A
#
# COMPACT_ATOMS: atom_id res chain seq x y z
N MET A 1 10.30 -0.43 -4.68
CA MET A 1 9.56 0.85 -4.58
C MET A 1 8.79 1.08 -5.86
N CYS A 2 7.48 1.09 -5.78
CA CYS A 2 6.61 1.27 -6.94
C CYS A 2 6.70 2.74 -7.46
N ILE A 3 6.56 2.93 -8.78
CA ILE A 3 6.51 4.28 -9.38
C ILE A 3 5.37 5.13 -8.78
N ARG A 4 4.30 4.48 -8.35
CA ARG A 4 3.17 5.11 -7.66
C ARG A 4 3.57 5.71 -6.31
N ASP A 5 4.34 4.98 -5.52
CA ASP A 5 4.78 5.44 -4.18
C ASP A 5 5.64 6.68 -4.30
N ARG A 6 6.52 6.73 -5.29
CA ARG A 6 7.32 7.90 -5.59
C ARG A 6 6.51 9.12 -6.01
N ALA A 7 5.37 8.91 -6.67
CA ALA A 7 4.49 10.01 -7.09
C ALA A 7 3.71 10.63 -5.91
N ARG A 8 3.48 9.85 -4.85
CA ARG A 8 2.76 10.27 -3.63
C ARG A 8 3.71 10.71 -2.52
N THR A 9 4.95 10.24 -2.53
CA THR A 9 5.93 10.54 -1.48
C THR A 9 6.36 12.00 -1.51
N THR A 10 6.14 12.71 -0.40
CA THR A 10 6.60 14.08 -0.19
C THR A 10 7.73 14.15 0.84
N LYS A 11 7.80 13.18 1.74
CA LYS A 11 8.81 13.05 2.79
C LYS A 11 9.45 11.66 2.73
N ALA A 12 10.78 11.58 2.85
CA ALA A 12 11.53 10.34 2.83
C ALA A 12 12.67 10.40 3.85
N TYR A 13 12.74 9.38 4.71
CA TYR A 13 13.79 9.28 5.73
C TYR A 13 14.40 7.89 5.71
N VAL A 14 15.70 7.85 5.98
CA VAL A 14 16.50 6.62 6.01
C VAL A 14 17.22 6.55 7.34
N ALA A 15 17.19 5.40 7.99
CA ALA A 15 18.05 5.10 9.11
C ALA A 15 19.30 4.39 8.61
N GLU A 16 20.45 4.95 8.92
CA GLU A 16 21.76 4.43 8.54
C GLU A 16 22.65 4.27 9.77
N LEU A 17 23.46 3.23 9.76
CA LEU A 17 24.50 2.99 10.76
C LEU A 17 25.76 2.48 10.05
N ASN A 18 26.87 3.19 10.20
CA ASN A 18 28.17 2.83 9.61
C ASN A 18 28.11 2.60 8.07
N GLY A 19 27.37 3.43 7.33
CA GLY A 19 27.20 3.30 5.89
C GLY A 19 26.19 2.22 5.45
N GLN A 20 25.57 1.52 6.39
CA GLN A 20 24.56 0.51 6.11
C GLN A 20 23.15 1.04 6.35
N VAL A 21 22.27 0.95 5.36
CA VAL A 21 20.86 1.30 5.48
C VAL A 21 20.14 0.23 6.31
N LEU A 22 19.57 0.64 7.43
CA LEU A 22 18.84 -0.21 8.36
C LEU A 22 17.31 -0.10 8.23
N GLY A 23 16.81 0.97 7.63
CA GLY A 23 15.39 1.12 7.40
C GLY A 23 15.06 2.39 6.63
N VAL A 24 13.86 2.42 6.07
CA VAL A 24 13.33 3.52 5.27
C VAL A 24 11.88 3.76 5.66
N ILE A 25 11.49 5.02 5.74
CA ILE A 25 10.09 5.42 5.85
C ILE A 25 9.78 6.52 4.83
N LEU A 26 8.66 6.36 4.13
CA LEU A 26 8.15 7.33 3.17
C LEU A 26 6.79 7.82 3.63
N GLY A 27 6.59 9.12 3.60
CA GLY A 27 5.33 9.76 3.94
C GLY A 27 4.82 10.66 2.83
N SER A 28 3.53 10.87 2.83
CA SER A 28 2.82 11.79 1.93
C SER A 28 2.06 12.81 2.75
N LEU A 29 2.26 14.08 2.43
CA LEU A 29 1.44 15.20 2.88
C LEU A 29 0.66 15.70 1.67
N ARG A 30 -0.67 15.68 1.74
CA ARG A 30 -1.53 16.10 0.62
C ARG A 30 -1.30 17.57 0.24
N SER A 31 -1.01 18.42 1.23
CA SER A 31 -0.67 19.82 1.05
C SER A 31 0.59 20.06 0.20
N ASP A 32 1.56 19.15 0.28
CA ASP A 32 2.85 19.28 -0.41
C ASP A 32 2.79 18.79 -1.86
N ILE A 33 1.71 18.16 -2.28
CA ILE A 33 1.54 17.65 -3.64
C ILE A 33 1.06 18.76 -4.57
N THR A 34 2.01 19.37 -5.30
CA THR A 34 1.67 20.40 -6.29
C THR A 34 1.04 19.79 -7.55
N GLY A 35 0.07 20.50 -8.16
CA GLY A 35 -0.59 20.06 -9.40
C GLY A 35 0.41 19.75 -10.52
N ARG A 36 1.49 20.53 -10.65
CA ARG A 36 2.55 20.31 -11.66
C ARG A 36 3.30 18.99 -11.44
N GLN A 37 3.60 18.65 -10.19
CA GLN A 37 4.20 17.34 -9.87
C GLN A 37 3.26 16.20 -10.21
N ARG A 38 1.98 16.32 -9.86
CA ARG A 38 0.94 15.35 -10.17
C ARG A 38 0.84 15.07 -11.67
N THR A 39 0.80 16.12 -12.50
CA THR A 39 0.71 15.98 -13.97
C THR A 39 1.98 15.34 -14.55
N ARG A 40 3.17 15.76 -14.11
CA ARG A 40 4.45 15.17 -14.56
C ARG A 40 4.55 13.69 -14.23
N HIS A 41 4.16 13.30 -13.01
CA HIS A 41 4.16 11.90 -12.60
C HIS A 41 3.12 11.08 -13.35
N MET A 42 1.94 11.64 -13.60
CA MET A 42 0.89 11.00 -14.39
C MET A 42 1.37 10.70 -15.81
N LEU A 43 1.97 11.69 -16.48
CA LEU A 43 2.51 11.52 -17.84
C LEU A 43 3.62 10.46 -17.85
N ARG A 44 4.58 10.55 -16.92
CA ARG A 44 5.67 9.56 -16.82
C ARG A 44 5.12 8.15 -16.57
N ARG A 45 4.10 8.00 -15.73
CA ARG A 45 3.46 6.71 -15.47
C ARG A 45 2.86 6.14 -16.77
N HIS A 46 2.11 6.92 -17.53
CA HIS A 46 1.55 6.47 -18.80
C HIS A 46 2.63 6.06 -19.80
N CYS A 47 3.68 6.86 -19.95
CA CYS A 47 4.79 6.50 -20.84
C CYS A 47 5.50 5.19 -20.45
N LEU A 48 5.60 4.89 -19.14
CA LEU A 48 6.24 3.67 -18.65
C LEU A 48 5.30 2.45 -18.64
N THR A 49 3.98 2.64 -18.60
CA THR A 49 3.01 1.54 -18.66
C THR A 49 2.71 1.08 -20.09
N LEU A 50 2.83 1.96 -21.10
CA LEU A 50 2.60 1.60 -22.48
C LEU A 50 3.42 0.40 -22.98
N PRO A 51 4.75 0.33 -22.73
CA PRO A 51 5.55 -0.84 -23.14
C PRO A 51 5.13 -2.14 -22.45
N LEU A 52 4.60 -2.07 -21.21
CA LEU A 52 4.14 -3.25 -20.48
C LEU A 52 2.93 -3.91 -21.13
N LEU A 53 2.10 -3.13 -21.85
CA LEU A 53 0.96 -3.65 -22.60
C LEU A 53 1.39 -4.55 -23.77
N ALA A 54 2.61 -4.36 -24.28
CA ALA A 54 3.12 -5.13 -25.41
C ALA A 54 3.57 -6.56 -25.04
N SER A 55 3.86 -6.82 -23.75
CA SER A 55 4.28 -8.15 -23.28
C SER A 55 3.17 -8.85 -22.48
N HIS A 56 3.14 -10.18 -22.56
CA HIS A 56 2.17 -10.98 -21.78
C HIS A 56 2.39 -10.81 -20.28
N GLU A 57 3.63 -10.89 -19.83
CA GLU A 57 4.03 -10.71 -18.42
C GLU A 57 3.70 -9.30 -17.92
N GLY A 58 3.96 -8.28 -18.75
CA GLY A 58 3.65 -6.89 -18.43
C GLY A 58 2.15 -6.65 -18.24
N ARG A 59 1.29 -7.29 -19.05
CA ARG A 59 -0.16 -7.22 -18.89
C ARG A 59 -0.62 -7.87 -17.60
N HIS A 60 -0.09 -9.05 -17.24
CA HIS A 60 -0.40 -9.70 -15.98
C HIS A 60 0.02 -8.86 -14.77
N GLY A 61 1.25 -8.32 -14.78
CA GLY A 61 1.71 -7.43 -13.72
C GLY A 61 0.87 -6.15 -13.61
N LEU A 62 0.40 -5.61 -14.74
CA LEU A 62 -0.46 -4.43 -14.75
C LEU A 62 -1.85 -4.73 -14.16
N LEU A 63 -2.44 -5.89 -14.49
CA LEU A 63 -3.72 -6.33 -13.92
C LEU A 63 -3.62 -6.56 -12.41
N ALA A 64 -2.57 -7.23 -11.94
CA ALA A 64 -2.31 -7.40 -10.51
C ALA A 64 -2.17 -6.04 -9.79
N GLN A 65 -1.45 -5.09 -10.41
CA GLN A 65 -1.32 -3.74 -9.87
C GLN A 65 -2.66 -2.99 -9.82
N LEU A 66 -3.54 -3.19 -10.81
CA LEU A 66 -4.87 -2.58 -10.83
C LEU A 66 -5.76 -3.16 -9.72
N ALA A 67 -5.68 -4.46 -9.45
CA ALA A 67 -6.41 -5.09 -8.34
C ALA A 67 -6.01 -4.49 -6.98
N ILE A 68 -4.70 -4.33 -6.72
CA ILE A 68 -4.23 -3.65 -5.50
C ILE A 68 -4.76 -2.20 -5.43
N LEU A 69 -4.79 -1.49 -6.56
CA LEU A 69 -5.32 -0.13 -6.60
C LEU A 69 -6.81 -0.07 -6.25
N GLN A 70 -7.58 -1.02 -6.73
CA GLN A 70 -9.01 -1.11 -6.43
C GLN A 70 -9.24 -1.45 -4.96
N ALA A 71 -8.45 -2.38 -4.39
CA ALA A 71 -8.49 -2.70 -2.97
C ALA A 71 -8.18 -1.46 -2.09
N ASP A 72 -7.13 -0.71 -2.43
CA ASP A 72 -6.78 0.54 -1.73
C ASP A 72 -7.91 1.58 -1.77
N GLU A 73 -8.52 1.81 -2.95
CA GLU A 73 -9.62 2.78 -3.09
C GLU A 73 -10.89 2.31 -2.35
N ALA A 74 -11.16 1.01 -2.39
CA ALA A 74 -12.28 0.42 -1.68
C ALA A 74 -12.09 0.53 -0.16
N LEU A 75 -10.88 0.25 0.36
CA LEU A 75 -10.54 0.42 1.78
C LEU A 75 -10.70 1.89 2.23
N LYS A 76 -10.32 2.87 1.40
CA LYS A 76 -10.55 4.29 1.70
C LYS A 76 -12.03 4.63 1.75
N HIS A 77 -12.80 4.11 0.79
CA HIS A 77 -14.24 4.31 0.76
C HIS A 77 -14.90 3.73 2.01
N ASP A 78 -14.51 2.53 2.44
CA ASP A 78 -15.03 1.86 3.63
C ASP A 78 -14.63 2.59 4.91
N ALA A 79 -13.46 3.22 4.94
CA ALA A 79 -13.03 4.08 6.04
C ALA A 79 -13.90 5.36 6.17
N GLY A 80 -14.61 5.75 5.11
CA GLY A 80 -15.56 6.88 5.11
C GLY A 80 -14.94 8.24 5.39
N LYS A 81 -13.60 8.38 5.24
CA LYS A 81 -12.86 9.56 5.64
C LYS A 81 -11.74 9.88 4.66
N GLU A 82 -11.54 11.17 4.43
CA GLU A 82 -10.36 11.65 3.72
C GLU A 82 -9.23 11.99 4.70
N TYR A 83 -8.02 11.52 4.39
CA TYR A 83 -6.82 11.77 5.18
C TYR A 83 -5.88 12.69 4.41
N GLU A 84 -5.20 13.57 5.14
CA GLU A 84 -4.20 14.49 4.58
C GLU A 84 -2.77 13.97 4.72
N ALA A 85 -2.54 12.98 5.61
CA ALA A 85 -1.26 12.34 5.81
C ALA A 85 -1.35 10.82 5.58
N GLU A 86 -0.33 10.26 4.92
CA GLU A 86 -0.19 8.83 4.64
C GLU A 86 1.23 8.37 4.92
N VAL A 87 1.40 7.24 5.62
CA VAL A 87 2.66 6.49 5.62
C VAL A 87 2.63 5.57 4.40
N VAL A 88 3.39 5.93 3.36
CA VAL A 88 3.35 5.28 2.04
C VAL A 88 4.15 3.99 2.01
N LEU A 89 5.27 3.96 2.72
CA LEU A 89 6.16 2.80 2.82
C LEU A 89 6.89 2.84 4.15
N PHE A 90 7.00 1.70 4.80
CA PHE A 90 7.80 1.53 6.00
C PHE A 90 8.48 0.17 5.98
N VAL A 91 9.80 0.17 5.91
CA VAL A 91 10.61 -1.04 5.83
C VAL A 91 11.79 -0.92 6.78
N VAL A 92 12.03 -1.99 7.56
CA VAL A 92 13.17 -2.09 8.47
C VAL A 92 13.90 -3.40 8.19
N SER A 93 15.23 -3.32 8.09
CA SER A 93 16.07 -4.49 7.89
C SER A 93 15.90 -5.49 9.04
N PRO A 94 15.81 -6.80 8.77
CA PRO A 94 15.81 -7.81 9.82
C PRO A 94 17.03 -7.70 10.76
N ALA A 95 18.18 -7.27 10.24
CA ALA A 95 19.38 -7.05 11.04
C ALA A 95 19.25 -5.91 12.07
N ALA A 96 18.28 -5.03 11.91
CA ALA A 96 18.01 -3.92 12.83
C ALA A 96 16.91 -4.24 13.86
N ARG A 97 16.41 -5.48 13.91
CA ARG A 97 15.40 -5.91 14.88
C ARG A 97 15.96 -5.77 16.31
N GLY A 98 15.11 -5.34 17.23
CA GLY A 98 15.50 -5.10 18.64
C GLY A 98 16.28 -3.80 18.86
N MET A 99 16.85 -3.15 17.84
CA MET A 99 17.62 -1.91 17.97
C MET A 99 16.75 -0.64 18.08
N GLY A 100 15.43 -0.77 17.98
CA GLY A 100 14.48 0.34 18.07
C GLY A 100 14.47 1.26 16.84
N VAL A 101 15.12 0.85 15.73
CA VAL A 101 15.21 1.63 14.49
C VAL A 101 13.82 1.92 13.93
N GLY A 102 12.96 0.91 13.85
CA GLY A 102 11.59 1.07 13.36
C GLY A 102 10.81 2.08 14.19
N ARG A 103 10.88 2.00 15.51
CA ARG A 103 10.21 2.95 16.42
C ARG A 103 10.71 4.38 16.20
N ARG A 104 12.02 4.58 16.04
CA ARG A 104 12.61 5.91 15.82
C ARG A 104 12.20 6.50 14.48
N LEU A 105 12.26 5.73 13.39
CA LEU A 105 11.82 6.17 12.05
C LEU A 105 10.33 6.53 12.05
N PHE A 106 9.51 5.68 12.64
CA PHE A 106 8.07 5.89 12.68
C PHE A 106 7.71 7.14 13.50
N ASN A 107 8.29 7.29 14.69
CA ASN A 107 8.08 8.48 15.53
C ASN A 107 8.59 9.77 14.86
N HIS A 108 9.68 9.70 14.11
CA HIS A 108 10.17 10.84 13.34
C HIS A 108 9.15 11.28 12.28
N MET A 109 8.57 10.33 11.55
CA MET A 109 7.52 10.64 10.56
C MET A 109 6.28 11.24 11.23
N LEU A 110 5.85 10.70 12.40
CA LEU A 110 4.72 11.28 13.13
C LEU A 110 5.00 12.71 13.59
N GLY A 111 6.24 13.01 14.03
CA GLY A 111 6.67 14.36 14.33
C GLY A 111 6.52 15.30 13.13
N VAL A 112 6.92 14.84 11.94
CA VAL A 112 6.77 15.62 10.69
C VAL A 112 5.29 15.90 10.36
N PHE A 113 4.40 14.94 10.57
CA PHE A 113 2.96 15.13 10.37
C PHE A 113 2.38 16.10 11.39
N HIS A 114 2.77 15.96 12.66
CA HIS A 114 2.36 16.86 13.73
C HIS A 114 2.83 18.31 13.47
N ASP A 115 4.09 18.50 13.07
CA ASP A 115 4.66 19.83 12.76
C ASP A 115 3.96 20.47 11.54
N ALA A 116 3.40 19.66 10.63
CA ALA A 116 2.53 20.13 9.55
C ALA A 116 1.10 20.44 10.01
N GLY A 117 0.79 20.36 11.32
CA GLY A 117 -0.52 20.65 11.90
C GLY A 117 -1.54 19.52 11.75
N LEU A 118 -1.11 18.33 11.34
CA LEU A 118 -1.98 17.17 11.13
C LEU A 118 -2.09 16.36 12.42
N ARG A 119 -3.28 15.83 12.67
CA ARG A 119 -3.56 15.03 13.87
C ARG A 119 -3.74 13.56 13.59
N GLU A 120 -4.05 13.22 12.36
CA GLU A 120 -4.41 11.87 11.95
C GLU A 120 -3.72 11.51 10.64
N TYR A 121 -3.38 10.26 10.53
CA TYR A 121 -2.76 9.68 9.34
C TYR A 121 -3.29 8.27 9.12
N PHE A 122 -3.07 7.75 7.93
CA PHE A 122 -3.38 6.36 7.61
C PHE A 122 -2.20 5.67 6.94
N LEU A 123 -2.29 4.36 6.88
CA LEU A 123 -1.39 3.52 6.09
C LEU A 123 -2.15 2.31 5.57
N PHE A 124 -1.66 1.78 4.45
CA PHE A 124 -2.05 0.46 3.96
C PHE A 124 -1.00 -0.56 4.33
N THR A 125 -1.45 -1.75 4.66
CA THR A 125 -0.61 -2.93 4.88
C THR A 125 -1.38 -4.19 4.50
N ASP A 126 -0.72 -5.33 4.51
CA ASP A 126 -1.32 -6.62 4.21
C ASP A 126 -0.90 -7.68 5.24
N SER A 127 -1.50 -8.87 5.12
CA SER A 127 -1.25 -9.99 6.04
C SER A 127 0.17 -10.54 5.97
N THR A 128 0.96 -10.21 4.94
CA THR A 128 2.37 -10.62 4.82
C THR A 128 3.31 -9.73 5.62
N CYS A 129 2.82 -8.57 6.07
CA CYS A 129 3.57 -7.61 6.86
C CYS A 129 3.45 -7.89 8.37
N ASP A 130 4.37 -7.32 9.16
CA ASP A 130 4.30 -7.36 10.64
C ASP A 130 3.22 -6.38 11.14
N VAL A 131 1.94 -6.79 11.02
CA VAL A 131 0.79 -5.98 11.47
C VAL A 131 0.82 -5.76 12.99
N GLY A 132 1.46 -6.67 13.75
CA GLY A 132 1.62 -6.55 15.19
C GLY A 132 2.36 -5.27 15.61
N PHE A 133 3.24 -4.75 14.76
CA PHE A 133 3.90 -3.47 15.01
C PHE A 133 2.89 -2.33 15.12
N TYR A 134 1.87 -2.30 14.27
CA TYR A 134 0.83 -1.26 14.26
C TYR A 134 -0.15 -1.44 15.41
N ASP A 135 -0.56 -2.67 15.69
CA ASP A 135 -1.46 -3.00 16.80
C ASP A 135 -0.84 -2.61 18.15
N HIS A 136 0.45 -2.93 18.39
CA HIS A 136 1.16 -2.53 19.61
C HIS A 136 1.35 -1.01 19.74
N ARG A 137 1.26 -0.28 18.67
CA ARG A 137 1.30 1.19 18.69
C ARG A 137 -0.07 1.83 18.89
N GLY A 138 -1.13 1.03 19.00
CA GLY A 138 -2.49 1.50 19.22
C GLY A 138 -3.14 2.10 17.98
N LEU A 139 -2.66 1.75 16.77
CA LEU A 139 -3.34 2.11 15.54
C LEU A 139 -4.67 1.34 15.45
N ILE A 140 -5.67 1.99 14.88
CA ILE A 140 -7.01 1.43 14.73
C ILE A 140 -7.15 0.86 13.31
N ARG A 141 -7.45 -0.43 13.18
CA ARG A 141 -7.82 -1.05 11.92
C ARG A 141 -9.20 -0.56 11.50
N LYS A 142 -9.28 0.31 10.50
CA LYS A 142 -10.52 0.96 10.03
C LYS A 142 -11.24 0.16 8.97
N ALA A 143 -10.49 -0.52 8.11
CA ALA A 143 -11.04 -1.33 7.05
C ALA A 143 -10.15 -2.55 6.80
N GLU A 144 -10.78 -3.65 6.38
CA GLU A 144 -10.15 -4.92 6.05
C GLU A 144 -10.85 -5.51 4.83
N ARG A 145 -10.08 -6.06 3.89
CA ARG A 145 -10.57 -6.79 2.72
C ARG A 145 -9.73 -8.00 2.45
N ASP A 146 -10.39 -9.11 2.18
CA ASP A 146 -9.76 -10.36 1.75
C ASP A 146 -9.83 -10.48 0.24
N ASP A 147 -8.77 -11.00 -0.36
CA ASP A 147 -8.66 -11.23 -1.81
C ASP A 147 -9.78 -12.15 -2.35
N ARG A 148 -10.41 -12.95 -1.49
CA ARG A 148 -11.53 -13.85 -1.84
C ARG A 148 -12.89 -13.15 -1.89
N ASN A 149 -13.02 -11.93 -1.37
CA ASN A 149 -14.34 -11.29 -1.18
C ASN A 149 -14.64 -10.21 -2.22
N ASP A 150 -13.76 -10.02 -3.21
CA ASP A 150 -13.98 -9.07 -4.30
C ASP A 150 -14.80 -9.74 -5.41
N GLY A 151 -16.11 -9.84 -5.15
CA GLY A 151 -17.14 -9.92 -6.19
C GLY A 151 -17.19 -11.17 -7.07
N SER A 152 -17.24 -12.37 -6.49
CA SER A 152 -17.97 -13.45 -7.16
C SER A 152 -18.84 -14.19 -6.16
N SER A 153 -20.12 -13.84 -6.13
CA SER A 153 -21.16 -14.76 -5.69
C SER A 153 -20.96 -16.06 -6.47
N ARG A 154 -20.36 -17.08 -5.82
CA ARG A 154 -20.34 -18.42 -6.40
C ARG A 154 -21.79 -18.84 -6.68
N PRO A 155 -22.13 -19.18 -7.92
CA PRO A 155 -23.38 -19.90 -8.18
C PRO A 155 -23.30 -21.24 -7.46
N ASN A 156 -24.38 -21.59 -6.79
CA ASN A 156 -24.62 -22.88 -6.19
C ASN A 156 -24.32 -24.01 -7.21
N PRO A 157 -23.69 -25.15 -6.85
CA PRO A 157 -23.25 -26.19 -7.79
C PRO A 157 -24.38 -27.05 -8.40
N THR A 158 -25.58 -26.52 -8.61
CA THR A 158 -26.73 -27.24 -9.18
C THR A 158 -27.22 -26.73 -10.54
N ASP A 159 -26.54 -25.72 -11.17
CA ASP A 159 -26.91 -25.33 -12.53
C ASP A 159 -25.74 -25.55 -13.50
N SER A 160 -25.77 -26.75 -14.11
CA SER A 160 -24.99 -27.09 -15.30
C SER A 160 -25.58 -26.37 -16.52
N SER A 161 -24.87 -25.42 -17.03
CA SER A 161 -24.77 -24.99 -18.44
C SER A 161 -24.69 -23.47 -18.60
N SER A 162 -23.47 -22.94 -18.73
CA SER A 162 -23.14 -21.91 -19.71
C SER A 162 -21.65 -21.59 -19.69
N SER A 163 -21.04 -21.67 -20.85
CA SER A 163 -19.67 -21.32 -21.17
C SER A 163 -19.42 -19.85 -20.86
N GLY A 164 -18.74 -19.57 -19.77
CA GLY A 164 -18.26 -18.23 -19.42
C GLY A 164 -16.76 -18.29 -19.16
N LEU A 165 -16.01 -17.51 -19.91
CA LEU A 165 -14.56 -17.38 -19.86
C LEU A 165 -14.13 -16.95 -18.43
N THR A 166 -13.74 -17.90 -17.62
CA THR A 166 -13.18 -17.63 -16.28
C THR A 166 -11.75 -17.20 -16.48
N VAL A 167 -11.50 -15.91 -16.38
CA VAL A 167 -10.12 -15.39 -16.26
C VAL A 167 -9.62 -15.78 -14.88
N GLY A 168 -8.94 -16.92 -14.82
CA GLY A 168 -8.26 -17.38 -13.62
C GLY A 168 -7.11 -16.41 -13.29
N THR A 169 -7.24 -15.69 -12.19
CA THR A 169 -6.12 -15.00 -11.57
C THR A 169 -5.21 -16.08 -11.00
N THR A 170 -4.22 -16.49 -11.77
CA THR A 170 -3.18 -17.42 -11.29
C THR A 170 -2.32 -16.64 -10.30
N SER A 171 -2.42 -16.99 -9.03
CA SER A 171 -1.51 -16.58 -7.98
C SER A 171 -0.07 -16.91 -8.39
N LEU A 172 0.77 -15.90 -8.59
CA LEU A 172 2.20 -16.06 -8.86
C LEU A 172 3.03 -16.26 -7.59
N LEU A 173 2.37 -16.40 -6.44
CA LEU A 173 3.02 -16.71 -5.17
C LEU A 173 2.50 -18.05 -4.70
N ALA A 174 3.43 -19.00 -4.59
CA ALA A 174 3.20 -20.34 -4.10
C ALA A 174 2.98 -20.29 -2.57
N ASP A 175 1.77 -19.93 -2.14
CA ASP A 175 1.17 -20.32 -0.88
C ASP A 175 -0.30 -19.87 -0.95
N ASP A 176 -1.20 -20.82 -0.84
CA ASP A 176 -2.66 -20.72 -1.07
C ASP A 176 -3.41 -20.01 0.07
N GLU A 177 -2.73 -19.18 0.87
CA GLU A 177 -3.38 -18.38 1.90
C GLU A 177 -3.94 -17.08 1.31
N PRO A 178 -5.20 -16.74 1.59
CA PRO A 178 -5.81 -15.52 1.11
C PRO A 178 -5.07 -14.32 1.70
N MET A 179 -4.66 -13.40 0.84
CA MET A 179 -4.06 -12.15 1.27
C MET A 179 -5.16 -11.21 1.76
N SER A 180 -5.00 -10.72 2.99
CA SER A 180 -5.88 -9.70 3.56
C SER A 180 -5.19 -8.34 3.51
N TYR A 181 -5.93 -7.32 3.08
CA TYR A 181 -5.47 -5.94 3.01
C TYR A 181 -6.11 -5.12 4.12
N PHE A 182 -5.34 -4.25 4.75
CA PHE A 182 -5.78 -3.46 5.89
C PHE A 182 -5.52 -1.98 5.68
N LEU A 183 -6.47 -1.15 6.14
CA LEU A 183 -6.25 0.27 6.36
C LEU A 183 -6.19 0.54 7.86
N TYR A 184 -5.06 1.05 8.32
CA TYR A 184 -4.87 1.49 9.68
C TYR A 184 -4.91 3.02 9.79
N GLU A 185 -5.57 3.50 10.84
CA GLU A 185 -5.58 4.91 11.24
C GLU A 185 -4.77 5.10 12.51
N GLY A 186 -3.94 6.12 12.55
CA GLY A 186 -3.21 6.54 13.73
C GLY A 186 -3.35 8.04 14.01
N ARG A 187 -2.94 8.44 15.20
CA ARG A 187 -2.86 9.85 15.62
C ARG A 187 -1.41 10.25 15.83
N CYS A 188 -1.10 11.51 15.47
CA CYS A 188 0.22 12.11 15.68
C CYS A 188 0.36 12.70 17.08
#